data_b9c408dca588214093cc009a235d248f
#
_entry.id   b9c408dca588214093cc009a235d248f
#
_cell.length_a   1.000
_cell.length_b   1.000
_cell.length_c   1.000
_cell.angle_alpha   90.00
_cell.angle_beta   90.00
_cell.angle_gamma   90.00
#
_symmetry.space_group_name_H-M   'P 1'
#
loop_
_entity.id
_entity.type
_entity.pdbx_description
1 polymer ?
#
loop_
_entity_poly.entity_id
_entity_poly.type
_entity_poly.pdbx_seq_one_letter_code
_entity_poly.pdbx_strand_id
1 'polypeptide(L)'
;MRRFLKLFARLFVLLLGLSLCISPLEGFAAYDFEYEQAVGNPLKGFMPFYKQGGAADSVPYSMEWFYVPLSALMSDGGEYTIREGLEPYLEEISARGNQAVFRVYLDYPGSGIGEKAVPQFIWNMGIKKEHYDEYGGGWCPDYSDGRLIDILCDFVRELAREYDGDRRIAYITTGLLGHWGEWHVCLPELEASKEQKAKIISAFAENFKTTRILTRYPGTPGTTRGGNVGFHDDSFTHSTLYGESWYFMSKMKKAHQTGAWKNQPIGGEFRPG
;
A
#
# COMPACT_ATOMS: atom_id res chain seq x y z
N MET A 1 -13.08 67.88 -24.02
CA MET A 1 -13.14 67.68 -22.56
C MET A 1 -13.96 66.45 -22.16
N ARG A 2 -15.21 66.19 -22.56
CA ARG A 2 -16.02 65.07 -22.16
C ARG A 2 -15.52 63.63 -22.60
N ARG A 3 -14.78 63.57 -23.73
CA ARG A 3 -14.19 62.24 -24.18
C ARG A 3 -12.96 61.82 -23.37
N PHE A 4 -12.14 62.78 -22.95
CA PHE A 4 -10.97 62.56 -22.11
C PHE A 4 -11.37 62.03 -20.69
N LEU A 5 -12.42 62.63 -20.11
CA LEU A 5 -12.92 62.26 -18.79
C LEU A 5 -13.45 60.79 -18.78
N LYS A 6 -14.09 60.38 -19.88
CA LYS A 6 -14.61 59.02 -20.01
C LYS A 6 -13.49 57.97 -20.18
N LEU A 7 -12.38 58.35 -20.84
CA LEU A 7 -11.22 57.46 -21.01
C LEU A 7 -10.48 57.31 -19.68
N PHE A 8 -10.31 58.37 -18.92
CA PHE A 8 -9.68 58.36 -17.60
C PHE A 8 -10.52 57.54 -16.58
N ALA A 9 -11.82 57.69 -16.58
CA ALA A 9 -12.71 56.90 -15.71
C ALA A 9 -12.67 55.38 -16.03
N ARG A 10 -12.57 55.01 -17.33
CA ARG A 10 -12.42 53.61 -17.74
C ARG A 10 -11.06 53.02 -17.37
N LEU A 11 -9.99 53.81 -17.50
CA LEU A 11 -8.64 53.36 -17.09
C LEU A 11 -8.53 53.20 -15.58
N PHE A 12 -9.18 54.08 -14.81
CA PHE A 12 -9.21 54.01 -13.34
C PHE A 12 -9.99 52.80 -12.82
N VAL A 13 -11.10 52.46 -13.46
CA VAL A 13 -11.89 51.27 -13.12
C VAL A 13 -11.13 49.99 -13.49
N LEU A 14 -10.35 49.99 -14.59
CA LEU A 14 -9.50 48.84 -14.97
C LEU A 14 -8.33 48.68 -13.99
N LEU A 15 -7.71 49.75 -13.54
CA LEU A 15 -6.62 49.72 -12.55
C LEU A 15 -7.12 49.32 -11.15
N LEU A 16 -8.31 49.75 -10.73
CA LEU A 16 -8.93 49.26 -9.50
C LEU A 16 -9.33 47.79 -9.59
N GLY A 17 -9.82 47.33 -10.74
CA GLY A 17 -10.14 45.90 -10.97
C GLY A 17 -8.92 45.00 -10.92
N LEU A 18 -7.77 45.43 -11.46
CA LEU A 18 -6.52 44.69 -11.37
C LEU A 18 -5.94 44.70 -9.94
N SER A 19 -6.13 45.77 -9.17
CA SER A 19 -5.65 45.83 -7.78
C SER A 19 -6.44 44.93 -6.82
N LEU A 20 -7.69 44.63 -7.13
CA LEU A 20 -8.53 43.70 -6.34
C LEU A 20 -8.31 42.22 -6.68
N CYS A 21 -7.59 41.91 -7.77
CA CYS A 21 -7.26 40.54 -8.15
C CYS A 21 -5.88 40.07 -7.65
N ILE A 22 -5.11 40.94 -7.00
CA ILE A 22 -3.91 40.52 -6.27
C ILE A 22 -4.37 40.20 -4.85
N SER A 23 -4.98 39.03 -4.69
CA SER A 23 -5.00 38.42 -3.38
C SER A 23 -3.54 38.29 -2.93
N PRO A 24 -3.15 38.76 -1.74
CA PRO A 24 -1.85 38.43 -1.23
C PRO A 24 -1.76 36.91 -1.33
N LEU A 25 -0.76 36.38 -2.03
CA LEU A 25 -0.33 35.01 -1.82
C LEU A 25 -0.12 34.94 -0.32
N GLU A 26 -1.08 34.32 0.41
CA GLU A 26 -0.85 33.90 1.76
C GLU A 26 0.43 33.08 1.67
N GLY A 27 1.51 33.67 2.15
CA GLY A 27 2.78 32.98 2.22
C GLY A 27 2.47 31.69 2.94
N PHE A 28 2.78 30.58 2.32
CA PHE A 28 2.80 29.31 3.03
C PHE A 28 3.60 29.58 4.30
N ALA A 29 2.94 29.60 5.44
CA ALA A 29 3.64 29.65 6.69
C ALA A 29 4.61 28.46 6.63
N ALA A 30 5.90 28.75 6.61
CA ALA A 30 6.90 27.71 6.77
C ALA A 30 6.61 27.12 8.15
N TYR A 31 5.95 25.97 8.16
CA TYR A 31 5.86 25.17 9.37
C TYR A 31 7.28 24.71 9.65
N ASP A 32 7.91 25.28 10.65
CA ASP A 32 9.05 24.67 11.28
C ASP A 32 8.56 23.34 11.88
N PHE A 33 8.83 22.25 11.17
CA PHE A 33 8.65 20.94 11.70
C PHE A 33 9.71 20.75 12.79
N GLU A 34 9.32 20.92 14.04
CA GLU A 34 10.14 20.49 15.15
C GLU A 34 10.23 18.97 15.09
N TYR A 35 11.39 18.47 14.77
CA TYR A 35 11.71 17.04 14.59
C TYR A 35 11.31 16.19 15.80
N GLU A 36 11.36 16.76 17.00
CA GLU A 36 10.99 16.10 18.25
C GLU A 36 9.49 15.75 18.36
N GLN A 37 8.61 16.43 17.63
CA GLN A 37 7.16 16.15 17.67
C GLN A 37 6.77 14.89 16.84
N ALA A 38 7.63 14.39 15.96
CA ALA A 38 7.36 13.19 15.17
C ALA A 38 7.64 11.89 15.94
N VAL A 39 8.53 11.92 16.93
CA VAL A 39 9.04 10.75 17.65
C VAL A 39 7.96 10.06 18.50
N GLY A 40 6.97 10.78 18.97
CA GLY A 40 5.88 10.24 19.78
C GLY A 40 4.57 9.98 19.00
N ASN A 41 4.59 9.99 17.67
CA ASN A 41 3.40 9.84 16.86
C ASN A 41 3.30 8.42 16.27
N PRO A 42 2.63 7.48 16.96
CA PRO A 42 2.49 6.11 16.48
C PRO A 42 1.75 6.07 15.14
N LEU A 43 2.00 5.04 14.36
CA LEU A 43 1.34 4.77 13.07
C LEU A 43 1.63 5.82 11.97
N LYS A 44 2.68 6.63 12.12
CA LYS A 44 3.10 7.64 11.14
C LYS A 44 4.63 7.72 11.03
N GLY A 45 5.11 8.24 9.90
CA GLY A 45 6.51 8.50 9.65
C GLY A 45 7.19 7.44 8.81
N PHE A 46 8.51 7.45 8.85
CA PHE A 46 9.32 6.48 8.13
C PHE A 46 9.27 5.11 8.79
N MET A 47 9.45 4.06 7.98
CA MET A 47 9.59 2.70 8.44
C MET A 47 10.71 2.00 7.65
N PRO A 48 11.81 1.64 8.31
CA PRO A 48 12.85 0.86 7.66
C PRO A 48 12.39 -0.58 7.45
N PHE A 49 13.07 -1.28 6.54
CA PHE A 49 12.94 -2.72 6.47
C PHE A 49 13.47 -3.38 7.76
N TYR A 50 12.79 -4.42 8.16
CA TYR A 50 13.18 -5.25 9.30
C TYR A 50 14.64 -5.69 9.22
N LYS A 51 15.41 -5.45 10.29
CA LYS A 51 16.86 -5.71 10.38
C LYS A 51 17.72 -4.95 9.36
N GLN A 52 17.21 -3.91 8.72
CA GLN A 52 18.01 -3.03 7.89
C GLN A 52 18.72 -2.00 8.79
N GLY A 53 20.01 -2.20 9.00
CA GLY A 53 20.86 -1.25 9.73
C GLY A 53 21.27 -0.04 8.89
N GLY A 54 22.06 0.86 9.48
CA GLY A 54 22.67 2.01 8.78
C GLY A 54 21.81 3.27 8.84
N ALA A 55 21.41 3.84 7.70
CA ALA A 55 20.68 5.11 7.64
C ALA A 55 19.38 5.12 8.44
N ALA A 56 18.79 3.96 8.71
CA ALA A 56 17.61 3.83 9.55
C ALA A 56 17.85 4.32 10.98
N ASP A 57 19.06 4.16 11.50
CA ASP A 57 19.40 4.56 12.89
C ASP A 57 19.47 6.07 13.07
N SER A 58 19.53 6.84 11.99
CA SER A 58 19.62 8.31 12.03
C SER A 58 18.28 9.02 11.95
N VAL A 59 17.18 8.31 11.66
CA VAL A 59 15.84 8.87 11.52
C VAL A 59 14.91 8.18 12.54
N PRO A 60 14.16 8.93 13.36
CA PRO A 60 13.22 8.32 14.29
C PRO A 60 12.11 7.58 13.54
N TYR A 61 11.80 6.37 13.97
CA TYR A 61 10.73 5.55 13.42
C TYR A 61 10.01 4.78 14.52
N SER A 62 8.75 4.47 14.28
CA SER A 62 7.89 3.70 15.20
C SER A 62 7.33 2.43 14.55
N MET A 63 7.69 2.17 13.30
CA MET A 63 7.22 1.03 12.52
C MET A 63 8.38 0.39 11.76
N GLU A 64 8.28 -0.92 11.51
CA GLU A 64 9.23 -1.66 10.69
C GLU A 64 8.48 -2.50 9.66
N TRP A 65 9.01 -2.57 8.44
CA TRP A 65 8.42 -3.25 7.30
C TRP A 65 9.08 -4.60 7.03
N PHE A 66 8.29 -5.63 6.72
CA PHE A 66 8.82 -6.87 6.20
C PHE A 66 7.88 -7.58 5.22
N TYR A 67 8.47 -8.42 4.40
CA TYR A 67 7.78 -9.35 3.52
C TYR A 67 7.84 -10.76 4.10
N VAL A 68 6.76 -11.53 3.91
CA VAL A 68 6.70 -12.93 4.33
C VAL A 68 6.06 -13.78 3.23
N PRO A 69 6.67 -14.92 2.82
CA PRO A 69 6.05 -15.81 1.85
C PRO A 69 4.84 -16.51 2.45
N LEU A 70 3.84 -16.83 1.64
CA LEU A 70 2.67 -17.59 2.09
C LEU A 70 3.08 -18.95 2.69
N SER A 71 4.13 -19.57 2.15
CA SER A 71 4.66 -20.87 2.65
C SER A 71 5.25 -20.81 4.07
N ALA A 72 5.53 -19.62 4.60
CA ALA A 72 5.90 -19.49 6.02
C ALA A 72 4.68 -19.44 6.95
N LEU A 73 3.49 -19.22 6.40
CA LEU A 73 2.24 -19.01 7.13
C LEU A 73 1.22 -20.14 6.90
N MET A 74 1.50 -21.03 5.95
CA MET A 74 0.75 -22.25 5.67
C MET A 74 1.74 -23.36 5.33
N SER A 75 1.54 -24.53 5.93
CA SER A 75 2.38 -25.71 5.68
C SER A 75 2.16 -26.29 4.28
N ASP A 76 3.09 -27.14 3.84
CA ASP A 76 2.95 -27.91 2.59
C ASP A 76 1.77 -28.89 2.61
N GLY A 77 1.22 -29.19 3.77
CA GLY A 77 0.01 -29.98 3.97
C GLY A 77 -1.29 -29.17 4.01
N GLY A 78 -1.19 -27.83 4.05
CA GLY A 78 -2.34 -26.93 4.06
C GLY A 78 -2.80 -26.48 5.45
N GLU A 79 -2.07 -26.83 6.51
CA GLU A 79 -2.36 -26.32 7.85
C GLU A 79 -1.88 -24.87 7.98
N TYR A 80 -2.60 -24.08 8.77
CA TYR A 80 -2.18 -22.71 9.09
C TYR A 80 -1.07 -22.70 10.13
N THR A 81 0.09 -22.12 9.78
CA THR A 81 1.28 -21.93 10.62
C THR A 81 1.53 -20.42 10.83
N ILE A 82 0.43 -19.64 10.92
CA ILE A 82 0.50 -18.18 10.92
C ILE A 82 1.29 -17.67 12.12
N ARG A 83 1.08 -18.25 13.32
CA ARG A 83 1.81 -17.85 14.52
C ARG A 83 3.29 -18.14 14.42
N GLU A 84 3.64 -19.35 13.99
CA GLU A 84 5.02 -19.78 13.82
C GLU A 84 5.78 -18.88 12.85
N GLY A 85 5.10 -18.41 11.79
CA GLY A 85 5.69 -17.55 10.78
C GLY A 85 5.76 -16.06 11.14
N LEU A 86 4.83 -15.53 11.96
CA LEU A 86 4.77 -14.11 12.29
C LEU A 86 5.34 -13.74 13.66
N GLU A 87 5.16 -14.60 14.69
CA GLU A 87 5.58 -14.26 16.07
C GLU A 87 7.05 -13.85 16.17
N PRO A 88 8.02 -14.51 15.50
CA PRO A 88 9.42 -14.07 15.58
C PRO A 88 9.65 -12.61 15.14
N TYR A 89 8.95 -12.16 14.11
CA TYR A 89 9.01 -10.76 13.66
C TYR A 89 8.34 -9.83 14.65
N LEU A 90 7.12 -10.16 15.10
CA LEU A 90 6.33 -9.32 15.98
C LEU A 90 6.99 -9.16 17.35
N GLU A 91 7.57 -10.22 17.91
CA GLU A 91 8.31 -10.19 19.17
C GLU A 91 9.55 -9.29 19.07
N GLU A 92 10.38 -9.48 18.03
CA GLU A 92 11.60 -8.69 17.88
C GLU A 92 11.30 -7.21 17.59
N ILE A 93 10.31 -6.89 16.75
CA ILE A 93 9.93 -5.52 16.44
C ILE A 93 9.36 -4.83 17.68
N SER A 94 8.46 -5.51 18.40
CA SER A 94 7.86 -4.95 19.61
C SER A 94 8.86 -4.80 20.76
N ALA A 95 9.88 -5.66 20.86
CA ALA A 95 10.96 -5.52 21.83
C ALA A 95 11.78 -4.23 21.63
N ARG A 96 11.81 -3.69 20.41
CA ARG A 96 12.40 -2.38 20.09
C ARG A 96 11.44 -1.21 20.33
N GLY A 97 10.19 -1.47 20.77
CA GLY A 97 9.15 -0.46 20.96
C GLY A 97 8.44 -0.05 19.66
N ASN A 98 8.64 -0.77 18.57
CA ASN A 98 8.07 -0.49 17.25
C ASN A 98 6.86 -1.39 16.96
N GLN A 99 6.13 -1.04 15.91
CA GLN A 99 5.02 -1.81 15.37
C GLN A 99 5.35 -2.34 13.98
N ALA A 100 4.82 -3.52 13.66
CA ALA A 100 5.02 -4.17 12.39
C ALA A 100 4.11 -3.62 11.30
N VAL A 101 4.66 -3.48 10.09
CA VAL A 101 3.90 -3.39 8.84
C VAL A 101 4.39 -4.51 7.95
N PHE A 102 3.49 -5.31 7.38
CA PHE A 102 3.95 -6.44 6.58
C PHE A 102 3.07 -6.74 5.37
N ARG A 103 3.65 -7.51 4.45
CA ARG A 103 3.03 -7.98 3.21
C ARG A 103 3.29 -9.46 3.02
N VAL A 104 2.22 -10.21 2.80
CA VAL A 104 2.32 -11.62 2.40
C VAL A 104 2.42 -11.70 0.88
N TYR A 105 3.32 -12.51 0.35
CA TYR A 105 3.51 -12.71 -1.07
C TYR A 105 3.50 -14.19 -1.47
N LEU A 106 3.19 -14.45 -2.73
CA LEU A 106 3.28 -15.76 -3.39
C LEU A 106 4.37 -15.80 -4.45
N ASP A 107 4.80 -14.63 -4.89
CA ASP A 107 5.82 -14.45 -5.92
C ASP A 107 6.70 -13.26 -5.57
N TYR A 108 8.01 -13.47 -5.55
CA TYR A 108 9.00 -12.44 -5.25
C TYR A 108 10.13 -12.50 -6.28
N PRO A 109 10.01 -11.74 -7.40
CA PRO A 109 11.00 -11.70 -8.45
C PRO A 109 12.41 -11.45 -7.94
N GLY A 110 13.39 -12.17 -8.49
CA GLY A 110 14.80 -11.98 -8.20
C GLY A 110 15.28 -12.45 -6.82
N SER A 111 14.38 -12.93 -5.95
CA SER A 111 14.75 -13.36 -4.59
C SER A 111 15.40 -14.74 -4.51
N GLY A 112 15.25 -15.55 -5.57
CA GLY A 112 15.69 -16.95 -5.60
C GLY A 112 14.77 -17.93 -4.83
N ILE A 113 13.72 -17.44 -4.15
CA ILE A 113 12.75 -18.31 -3.47
C ILE A 113 11.94 -19.15 -4.47
N GLY A 114 11.62 -18.55 -5.64
CA GLY A 114 10.88 -19.18 -6.71
C GLY A 114 9.52 -19.72 -6.25
N GLU A 115 9.17 -20.91 -6.76
CA GLU A 115 7.90 -21.58 -6.45
C GLU A 115 7.70 -21.96 -4.98
N LYS A 116 8.78 -21.95 -4.19
CA LYS A 116 8.75 -22.27 -2.75
C LYS A 116 8.07 -21.17 -1.91
N ALA A 117 7.77 -20.01 -2.48
CA ALA A 117 6.97 -18.99 -1.80
C ALA A 117 5.52 -19.46 -1.57
N VAL A 118 5.07 -20.46 -2.31
CA VAL A 118 3.71 -21.00 -2.26
C VAL A 118 3.77 -22.43 -1.66
N PRO A 119 2.89 -22.76 -0.68
CA PRO A 119 2.82 -24.10 -0.11
C PRO A 119 2.57 -25.19 -1.15
N GLN A 120 3.23 -26.34 -0.99
CA GLN A 120 3.20 -27.42 -1.98
C GLN A 120 1.79 -27.98 -2.25
N PHE A 121 0.89 -27.99 -1.24
CA PHE A 121 -0.48 -28.49 -1.46
C PHE A 121 -1.22 -27.71 -2.54
N ILE A 122 -0.95 -26.39 -2.70
CA ILE A 122 -1.56 -25.55 -3.74
C ILE A 122 -1.15 -26.06 -5.12
N TRP A 123 0.13 -26.37 -5.31
CA TRP A 123 0.62 -26.96 -6.56
C TRP A 123 0.05 -28.36 -6.80
N ASN A 124 -0.12 -29.16 -5.76
CA ASN A 124 -0.71 -30.50 -5.83
C ASN A 124 -2.20 -30.47 -6.25
N MET A 125 -2.89 -29.35 -6.07
CA MET A 125 -4.24 -29.14 -6.59
C MET A 125 -4.29 -28.91 -8.12
N GLY A 126 -3.13 -28.84 -8.78
CA GLY A 126 -3.02 -28.56 -10.21
C GLY A 126 -3.27 -27.11 -10.60
N ILE A 127 -3.05 -26.18 -9.67
CA ILE A 127 -3.01 -24.75 -10.00
C ILE A 127 -1.77 -24.49 -10.85
N LYS A 128 -1.95 -23.82 -11.98
CA LYS A 128 -0.86 -23.53 -12.91
C LYS A 128 0.14 -22.56 -12.29
N LYS A 129 1.37 -22.65 -12.76
CA LYS A 129 2.44 -21.67 -12.56
C LYS A 129 3.24 -21.53 -13.82
N GLU A 130 3.72 -20.34 -14.10
CA GLU A 130 4.57 -20.07 -15.26
C GLU A 130 5.85 -19.40 -14.80
N HIS A 131 6.97 -19.81 -15.41
CA HIS A 131 8.26 -19.16 -15.20
C HIS A 131 8.33 -17.89 -16.05
N TYR A 132 8.93 -16.84 -15.51
CA TYR A 132 9.22 -15.59 -16.23
C TYR A 132 10.63 -15.11 -15.88
N ASP A 133 11.23 -14.31 -16.78
CA ASP A 133 12.59 -13.77 -16.65
C ASP A 133 12.62 -12.29 -16.24
N GLU A 134 11.50 -11.59 -16.37
CA GLU A 134 11.36 -10.19 -16.01
C GLU A 134 11.68 -9.98 -14.52
N TYR A 135 12.16 -8.78 -14.19
CA TYR A 135 12.47 -8.37 -12.80
C TYR A 135 13.44 -9.29 -12.04
N GLY A 136 14.29 -10.04 -12.77
CA GLY A 136 15.23 -11.00 -12.18
C GLY A 136 14.68 -12.42 -12.04
N GLY A 137 13.52 -12.69 -12.63
CA GLY A 137 12.92 -14.01 -12.75
C GLY A 137 12.15 -14.49 -11.53
N GLY A 138 11.20 -15.38 -11.78
CA GLY A 138 10.36 -15.97 -10.75
C GLY A 138 9.37 -17.00 -11.29
N TRP A 139 8.43 -17.39 -10.45
CA TRP A 139 7.33 -18.29 -10.79
C TRP A 139 6.00 -17.64 -10.42
N CYS A 140 5.23 -17.27 -11.44
CA CYS A 140 3.94 -16.63 -11.27
C CYS A 140 2.84 -17.70 -11.11
N PRO A 141 2.12 -17.76 -9.99
CA PRO A 141 0.90 -18.56 -9.87
C PRO A 141 -0.19 -18.05 -10.83
N ASP A 142 -1.07 -18.93 -11.26
CA ASP A 142 -2.27 -18.54 -11.99
C ASP A 142 -3.29 -17.92 -11.02
N TYR A 143 -3.23 -16.60 -10.88
CA TYR A 143 -4.17 -15.83 -10.06
C TYR A 143 -5.58 -15.75 -10.66
N SER A 144 -5.77 -16.20 -11.90
CA SER A 144 -7.09 -16.33 -12.52
C SER A 144 -7.84 -17.60 -12.05
N ASP A 145 -7.14 -18.56 -11.40
CA ASP A 145 -7.75 -19.75 -10.84
C ASP A 145 -8.57 -19.42 -9.58
N GLY A 146 -9.88 -19.61 -9.67
CA GLY A 146 -10.80 -19.35 -8.56
C GLY A 146 -10.51 -20.11 -7.28
N ARG A 147 -9.92 -21.33 -7.38
CA ARG A 147 -9.54 -22.15 -6.23
C ARG A 147 -8.41 -21.51 -5.43
N LEU A 148 -7.43 -20.89 -6.11
CA LEU A 148 -6.38 -20.13 -5.44
C LEU A 148 -6.99 -18.94 -4.68
N ILE A 149 -7.89 -18.20 -5.33
CA ILE A 149 -8.55 -17.04 -4.70
C ILE A 149 -9.36 -17.47 -3.46
N ASP A 150 -10.03 -18.62 -3.51
CA ASP A 150 -10.77 -19.13 -2.36
C ASP A 150 -9.84 -19.46 -1.18
N ILE A 151 -8.72 -20.14 -1.43
CA ILE A 151 -7.68 -20.43 -0.44
C ILE A 151 -7.15 -19.14 0.17
N LEU A 152 -6.86 -18.11 -0.65
CA LEU A 152 -6.35 -16.84 -0.16
C LEU A 152 -7.39 -16.08 0.68
N CYS A 153 -8.67 -16.15 0.34
CA CYS A 153 -9.74 -15.58 1.18
C CYS A 153 -9.85 -16.29 2.53
N ASP A 154 -9.73 -17.62 2.55
CA ASP A 154 -9.75 -18.41 3.77
C ASP A 154 -8.52 -18.10 4.64
N PHE A 155 -7.34 -17.98 4.03
CA PHE A 155 -6.13 -17.54 4.71
C PHE A 155 -6.31 -16.15 5.35
N VAL A 156 -6.88 -15.18 4.64
CA VAL A 156 -7.16 -13.83 5.19
C VAL A 156 -8.08 -13.90 6.41
N ARG A 157 -9.08 -14.77 6.38
CA ARG A 157 -10.00 -14.99 7.52
C ARG A 157 -9.26 -15.53 8.74
N GLU A 158 -8.39 -16.51 8.55
CA GLU A 158 -7.60 -17.08 9.65
C GLU A 158 -6.56 -16.09 10.17
N LEU A 159 -5.89 -15.34 9.28
CA LEU A 159 -4.98 -14.28 9.68
C LEU A 159 -5.69 -13.22 10.56
N ALA A 160 -6.89 -12.83 10.17
CA ALA A 160 -7.68 -11.86 10.96
C ALA A 160 -8.14 -12.45 12.30
N ARG A 161 -8.54 -13.72 12.33
CA ARG A 161 -8.92 -14.40 13.57
C ARG A 161 -7.79 -14.39 14.61
N GLU A 162 -6.54 -14.51 14.16
CA GLU A 162 -5.38 -14.53 15.02
C GLU A 162 -4.87 -13.14 15.41
N TYR A 163 -4.96 -12.14 14.47
CA TYR A 163 -4.20 -10.90 14.58
C TYR A 163 -5.01 -9.60 14.42
N ASP A 164 -6.35 -9.65 14.22
CA ASP A 164 -7.11 -8.39 14.17
C ASP A 164 -7.08 -7.70 15.55
N GLY A 165 -6.53 -6.51 15.59
CA GLY A 165 -6.39 -5.71 16.80
C GLY A 165 -5.13 -6.02 17.62
N ASP A 166 -4.19 -6.83 17.13
CA ASP A 166 -2.90 -7.01 17.78
C ASP A 166 -2.13 -5.68 17.76
N ARG A 167 -1.80 -5.16 18.94
CA ARG A 167 -1.16 -3.85 19.10
C ARG A 167 0.28 -3.78 18.57
N ARG A 168 0.89 -4.92 18.29
CA ARG A 168 2.23 -5.01 17.67
C ARG A 168 2.17 -4.76 16.15
N ILE A 169 0.97 -4.76 15.55
CA ILE A 169 0.76 -4.56 14.13
C ILE A 169 0.16 -3.18 13.88
N ALA A 170 0.88 -2.35 13.13
CA ALA A 170 0.41 -1.05 12.69
C ALA A 170 -0.54 -1.17 11.50
N TYR A 171 -0.08 -1.84 10.45
CA TYR A 171 -0.83 -2.04 9.19
C TYR A 171 -0.49 -3.39 8.58
N ILE A 172 -1.44 -3.92 7.80
CA ILE A 172 -1.20 -5.06 6.91
C ILE A 172 -1.47 -4.59 5.48
N THR A 173 -0.54 -4.81 4.55
CA THR A 173 -0.84 -4.58 3.14
C THR A 173 -1.53 -5.81 2.56
N THR A 174 -2.48 -5.60 1.64
CA THR A 174 -3.28 -6.70 1.10
C THR A 174 -2.45 -7.80 0.46
N GLY A 175 -1.30 -7.47 -0.13
CA GLY A 175 -0.36 -8.46 -0.65
C GLY A 175 -1.03 -9.54 -1.50
N LEU A 176 -0.58 -10.78 -1.36
CA LEU A 176 -1.13 -12.03 -1.91
C LEU A 176 -1.10 -12.14 -3.43
N LEU A 177 -1.45 -11.10 -4.17
CA LEU A 177 -1.59 -11.14 -5.62
C LEU A 177 -0.42 -10.46 -6.32
N GLY A 178 0.09 -11.11 -7.35
CA GLY A 178 1.09 -10.56 -8.27
C GLY A 178 2.52 -10.54 -7.70
N HIS A 179 3.42 -9.98 -8.49
CA HIS A 179 4.82 -9.80 -8.14
C HIS A 179 4.93 -8.99 -6.85
N TRP A 180 5.76 -9.41 -5.91
CA TRP A 180 5.95 -8.80 -4.57
C TRP A 180 4.65 -8.61 -3.77
N GLY A 181 3.53 -9.22 -4.20
CA GLY A 181 2.21 -8.91 -3.65
C GLY A 181 1.66 -7.54 -4.06
N GLU A 182 2.11 -6.99 -5.20
CA GLU A 182 1.77 -5.65 -5.69
C GLU A 182 0.63 -5.61 -6.72
N TRP A 183 -0.09 -6.70 -6.89
CA TRP A 183 -1.33 -6.76 -7.69
C TRP A 183 -1.15 -6.55 -9.19
N HIS A 184 0.03 -6.82 -9.71
CA HIS A 184 0.34 -6.86 -11.14
C HIS A 184 1.23 -8.06 -11.47
N VAL A 185 1.17 -8.52 -12.70
CA VAL A 185 2.01 -9.59 -13.22
C VAL A 185 2.52 -9.21 -14.62
N CYS A 186 3.66 -9.76 -15.03
CA CYS A 186 4.17 -9.62 -16.39
C CYS A 186 3.49 -10.58 -17.39
N LEU A 187 2.77 -11.60 -16.90
CA LEU A 187 2.00 -12.57 -17.69
C LEU A 187 0.50 -12.25 -17.54
N PRO A 188 -0.10 -11.42 -18.43
CA PRO A 188 -1.47 -10.92 -18.25
C PRO A 188 -2.54 -12.01 -18.17
N GLU A 189 -2.31 -13.18 -18.78
CA GLU A 189 -3.21 -14.33 -18.74
C GLU A 189 -3.33 -14.98 -17.36
N LEU A 190 -2.34 -14.75 -16.48
CA LEU A 190 -2.33 -15.24 -15.11
C LEU A 190 -2.85 -14.21 -14.11
N GLU A 191 -3.20 -13.02 -14.58
CA GLU A 191 -3.65 -11.95 -13.68
C GLU A 191 -5.05 -12.22 -13.13
N ALA A 192 -5.23 -11.96 -11.84
CA ALA A 192 -6.55 -12.01 -11.20
C ALA A 192 -7.52 -11.03 -11.86
N SER A 193 -8.74 -11.47 -12.14
CA SER A 193 -9.82 -10.63 -12.64
C SER A 193 -10.21 -9.53 -11.64
N LYS A 194 -10.99 -8.55 -12.10
CA LYS A 194 -11.50 -7.50 -11.21
C LYS A 194 -12.37 -8.06 -10.08
N GLU A 195 -13.16 -9.07 -10.37
CA GLU A 195 -14.05 -9.75 -9.44
C GLU A 195 -13.24 -10.52 -8.40
N GLN A 196 -12.18 -11.19 -8.81
CA GLN A 196 -11.26 -11.90 -7.92
C GLN A 196 -10.49 -10.93 -7.03
N LYS A 197 -9.99 -9.82 -7.57
CA LYS A 197 -9.37 -8.74 -6.79
C LYS A 197 -10.34 -8.16 -5.77
N ALA A 198 -11.61 -7.95 -6.17
CA ALA A 198 -12.65 -7.49 -5.25
C ALA A 198 -12.92 -8.50 -4.13
N LYS A 199 -12.90 -9.81 -4.42
CA LYS A 199 -13.11 -10.87 -3.43
C LYS A 199 -12.03 -10.84 -2.34
N ILE A 200 -10.76 -10.67 -2.72
CA ILE A 200 -9.65 -10.52 -1.76
C ILE A 200 -9.82 -9.27 -0.90
N ILE A 201 -10.15 -8.10 -1.50
CA ILE A 201 -10.41 -6.87 -0.72
C ILE A 201 -11.56 -7.06 0.25
N SER A 202 -12.65 -7.71 -0.17
CA SER A 202 -13.79 -8.01 0.69
C SER A 202 -13.40 -8.90 1.85
N ALA A 203 -12.57 -9.94 1.61
CA ALA A 203 -12.09 -10.81 2.68
C ALA A 203 -11.31 -10.02 3.74
N PHE A 204 -10.42 -9.09 3.34
CA PHE A 204 -9.75 -8.21 4.29
C PHE A 204 -10.73 -7.27 5.02
N ALA A 205 -11.59 -6.56 4.30
CA ALA A 205 -12.51 -5.57 4.87
C ALA A 205 -13.55 -6.19 5.83
N GLU A 206 -13.99 -7.42 5.53
CA GLU A 206 -14.98 -8.14 6.32
C GLU A 206 -14.38 -8.78 7.57
N ASN A 207 -13.13 -9.14 7.59
CA ASN A 207 -12.53 -9.87 8.69
C ASN A 207 -11.67 -8.97 9.60
N PHE A 208 -10.95 -7.99 9.06
CA PHE A 208 -10.21 -7.02 9.86
C PHE A 208 -11.11 -5.84 10.26
N LYS A 209 -11.37 -5.67 11.55
CA LYS A 209 -12.23 -4.60 12.09
C LYS A 209 -11.43 -3.52 12.82
N THR A 210 -10.31 -3.88 13.38
CA THR A 210 -9.45 -3.01 14.18
C THR A 210 -8.16 -2.66 13.45
N THR A 211 -7.42 -3.66 12.98
CA THR A 211 -6.18 -3.47 12.24
C THR A 211 -6.46 -2.87 10.88
N ARG A 212 -5.78 -1.78 10.55
CA ARG A 212 -5.92 -1.09 9.26
C ARG A 212 -5.21 -1.84 8.15
N ILE A 213 -5.86 -1.88 6.98
CA ILE A 213 -5.37 -2.56 5.79
C ILE A 213 -4.98 -1.54 4.74
N LEU A 214 -3.89 -1.79 4.02
CA LEU A 214 -3.44 -0.95 2.91
C LEU A 214 -3.48 -1.74 1.61
N THR A 215 -4.09 -1.17 0.57
CA THR A 215 -4.11 -1.77 -0.78
C THR A 215 -3.45 -0.85 -1.79
N ARG A 216 -2.79 -1.44 -2.80
CA ARG A 216 -2.08 -0.67 -3.82
C ARG A 216 -3.00 0.14 -4.71
N TYR A 217 -4.09 -0.46 -5.19
CA TYR A 217 -4.91 0.15 -6.22
C TYR A 217 -6.24 0.70 -5.67
N PRO A 218 -6.36 2.02 -5.55
CA PRO A 218 -7.67 2.64 -5.30
C PRO A 218 -8.61 2.35 -6.45
N GLY A 219 -9.92 2.22 -6.15
CA GLY A 219 -10.97 1.94 -7.14
C GLY A 219 -11.21 0.47 -7.40
N THR A 220 -10.47 -0.45 -6.79
CA THR A 220 -10.88 -1.86 -6.72
C THR A 220 -12.20 -1.94 -5.94
N PRO A 221 -13.23 -2.65 -6.43
CA PRO A 221 -14.46 -2.86 -5.66
C PRO A 221 -14.13 -3.41 -4.26
N GLY A 222 -14.81 -2.93 -3.23
CA GLY A 222 -14.50 -3.21 -1.82
C GLY A 222 -13.65 -2.15 -1.12
N THR A 223 -12.95 -1.29 -1.85
CA THR A 223 -12.23 -0.13 -1.26
C THR A 223 -13.19 1.04 -1.05
N THR A 224 -14.08 0.93 -0.09
CA THR A 224 -15.09 1.97 0.18
C THR A 224 -14.47 3.15 0.94
N ARG A 225 -14.95 4.36 0.62
CA ARG A 225 -14.55 5.57 1.32
C ARG A 225 -14.91 5.47 2.82
N GLY A 226 -13.93 5.65 3.70
CA GLY A 226 -14.14 5.61 5.15
C GLY A 226 -14.15 4.22 5.77
N GLY A 227 -13.86 3.14 5.00
CA GLY A 227 -13.62 1.81 5.54
C GLY A 227 -12.25 1.69 6.23
N ASN A 228 -11.95 0.51 6.79
CA ASN A 228 -10.65 0.22 7.39
C ASN A 228 -9.53 -0.03 6.35
N VAL A 229 -9.85 0.00 5.05
CA VAL A 229 -8.91 -0.17 3.95
C VAL A 229 -8.42 1.20 3.48
N GLY A 230 -7.14 1.43 3.59
CA GLY A 230 -6.42 2.58 3.05
C GLY A 230 -5.61 2.20 1.81
N PHE A 231 -4.60 3.02 1.47
CA PHE A 231 -3.85 2.85 0.24
C PHE A 231 -2.35 2.84 0.46
N HIS A 232 -1.64 2.19 -0.46
CA HIS A 232 -0.18 2.07 -0.45
C HIS A 232 0.38 2.40 -1.83
N ASP A 233 1.33 3.33 -1.90
CA ASP A 233 2.06 3.69 -3.12
C ASP A 233 3.37 2.89 -3.18
N ASP A 234 3.40 1.83 -3.97
CA ASP A 234 4.56 0.93 -4.07
C ASP A 234 5.75 1.49 -4.84
N SER A 235 5.70 2.74 -5.27
CA SER A 235 6.81 3.43 -5.95
C SER A 235 6.82 4.91 -5.58
N PHE A 236 6.73 5.18 -4.29
CA PHE A 236 6.73 6.54 -3.75
C PHE A 236 7.95 7.33 -4.27
N THR A 237 7.72 8.59 -4.63
CA THR A 237 8.63 9.52 -5.30
C THR A 237 8.89 9.25 -6.79
N HIS A 238 8.74 8.03 -7.29
CA HIS A 238 8.94 7.71 -8.70
C HIS A 238 7.66 7.83 -9.53
N SER A 239 6.58 7.16 -9.10
CA SER A 239 5.30 7.13 -9.79
C SER A 239 4.12 7.63 -8.93
N THR A 240 4.40 8.47 -7.95
CA THR A 240 3.41 9.01 -7.02
C THR A 240 2.49 10.03 -7.68
N LEU A 241 3.07 11.04 -8.34
CA LEU A 241 2.33 12.19 -8.87
C LEU A 241 1.58 11.84 -10.15
N TYR A 242 0.80 12.80 -10.66
CA TYR A 242 0.10 12.67 -11.92
C TYR A 242 1.06 12.51 -13.10
N GLY A 243 0.73 11.65 -14.01
CA GLY A 243 1.51 11.32 -15.19
C GLY A 243 0.82 10.18 -15.93
N GLU A 244 1.43 9.02 -15.96
CA GLU A 244 0.86 7.84 -16.56
C GLU A 244 -0.42 7.37 -15.82
N SER A 245 -1.27 6.63 -16.53
CA SER A 245 -2.56 6.17 -16.01
C SER A 245 -2.46 5.22 -14.81
N TRP A 246 -1.31 4.59 -14.63
CA TRP A 246 -1.02 3.67 -13.54
C TRP A 246 -0.37 4.34 -12.32
N TYR A 247 0.07 5.60 -12.40
CA TYR A 247 0.63 6.35 -11.28
C TYR A 247 -0.38 6.50 -10.14
N PHE A 248 0.14 6.51 -8.90
CA PHE A 248 -0.69 6.48 -7.69
C PHE A 248 -1.75 7.59 -7.68
N MET A 249 -1.37 8.85 -7.83
CA MET A 249 -2.33 9.97 -7.83
C MET A 249 -3.26 9.97 -9.05
N SER A 250 -2.82 9.44 -10.19
CA SER A 250 -3.70 9.23 -11.35
C SER A 250 -4.79 8.19 -11.04
N LYS A 251 -4.45 7.09 -10.36
CA LYS A 251 -5.40 6.09 -9.88
C LYS A 251 -6.34 6.67 -8.81
N MET A 252 -5.80 7.42 -7.84
CA MET A 252 -6.59 8.10 -6.79
C MET A 252 -7.61 9.07 -7.39
N LYS A 253 -7.20 9.86 -8.38
CA LYS A 253 -8.09 10.79 -9.11
C LYS A 253 -9.19 10.05 -9.86
N LYS A 254 -8.84 9.02 -10.62
CA LYS A 254 -9.79 8.19 -11.37
C LYS A 254 -10.82 7.53 -10.46
N ALA A 255 -10.39 7.11 -9.27
CA ALA A 255 -11.25 6.50 -8.26
C ALA A 255 -12.02 7.51 -7.38
N HIS A 256 -11.87 8.82 -7.61
CA HIS A 256 -12.44 9.88 -6.76
C HIS A 256 -12.03 9.78 -5.29
N GLN A 257 -10.80 9.31 -5.02
CA GLN A 257 -10.26 9.02 -3.69
C GLN A 257 -9.13 9.97 -3.24
N THR A 258 -8.90 11.07 -3.94
CA THR A 258 -7.82 12.04 -3.59
C THR A 258 -7.96 12.64 -2.18
N GLY A 259 -9.14 12.58 -1.58
CA GLY A 259 -9.40 13.01 -0.21
C GLY A 259 -9.38 11.88 0.82
N ALA A 260 -8.97 10.66 0.45
CA ALA A 260 -9.00 9.48 1.32
C ALA A 260 -8.11 9.66 2.57
N TRP A 261 -6.98 10.37 2.46
CA TRP A 261 -6.07 10.68 3.56
C TRP A 261 -6.74 11.30 4.80
N LYS A 262 -7.93 11.89 4.64
CA LYS A 262 -8.71 12.47 5.75
C LYS A 262 -9.31 11.42 6.68
N ASN A 263 -9.54 10.21 6.18
CA ASN A 263 -10.28 9.18 6.91
C ASN A 263 -9.62 7.79 6.84
N GLN A 264 -8.62 7.62 5.96
CA GLN A 264 -7.98 6.34 5.68
C GLN A 264 -6.46 6.53 5.71
N PRO A 265 -5.69 5.55 6.16
CA PRO A 265 -4.23 5.61 6.10
C PRO A 265 -3.76 5.59 4.64
N ILE A 266 -2.66 6.28 4.40
CA ILE A 266 -1.92 6.20 3.14
C ILE A 266 -0.47 5.94 3.50
N GLY A 267 0.06 4.83 3.02
CA GLY A 267 1.46 4.46 3.11
C GLY A 267 2.15 4.49 1.75
N GLY A 268 3.39 4.07 1.72
CA GLY A 268 4.15 3.95 0.49
C GLY A 268 5.52 3.34 0.74
N GLU A 269 6.08 2.79 -0.31
CA GLU A 269 7.43 2.26 -0.36
C GLU A 269 8.27 3.08 -1.33
N PHE A 270 9.42 3.60 -0.88
CA PHE A 270 10.34 4.27 -1.77
C PHE A 270 10.86 3.27 -2.80
N ARG A 271 10.89 3.68 -4.06
CA ARG A 271 11.47 2.85 -5.11
C ARG A 271 12.94 2.55 -4.74
N PRO A 272 13.33 1.25 -4.72
CA PRO A 272 14.75 0.90 -4.60
C PRO A 272 15.57 1.54 -5.72
N GLY A 273 16.74 2.07 -5.39
CA GLY A 273 17.65 2.72 -6.34
C GLY A 273 18.32 1.74 -7.30
#